data_64428bddada1e49555eccf258437670e
#
_entry.id   64428bddada1e49555eccf258437670e
#
_cell.length_a   1.000
_cell.length_b   1.000
_cell.length_c   1.000
_cell.angle_alpha   90.00
_cell.angle_beta   90.00
_cell.angle_gamma   90.00
#
_symmetry.space_group_name_H-M   'P 1'
#
loop_
_entity.id
_entity.type
_entity.pdbx_description
1 polymer ?
#
loop_
_entity_poly.entity_id
_entity_poly.type
_entity_poly.pdbx_seq_one_letter_code
_entity_poly.pdbx_strand_id
1 'polypeptide(L)'
;PHVGTAVVDTVRKTKSSIKQLIIPGMLFENMGLTYLGPVDGHNMRQMMKFFNEAKRVEGPVVVHVLTEKGRGYGPASSHPERFHGTGPFEVKSGRPLAEKTAPTYTDCFSSAICSVAEKNRKVVAITAAMPDGTGLNRFRKKFPERFFDVGIAEEHAVTFAAGLALGGMIPVFAVYSSFLQRGIDQILHDCLLYTSDAADD
;
A
#
# COMPACT_ATOMS: atom_id res chain seq x y z
N PRO A 1 -29.94 -14.06 -42.42
CA PRO A 1 -29.04 -14.94 -41.67
C PRO A 1 -28.06 -14.23 -40.74
N HIS A 2 -27.88 -12.87 -40.86
CA HIS A 2 -26.89 -12.14 -40.06
C HIS A 2 -27.40 -11.59 -38.70
N VAL A 3 -28.69 -11.63 -38.43
CA VAL A 3 -29.26 -11.12 -37.17
C VAL A 3 -28.97 -12.06 -35.98
N GLY A 4 -28.86 -13.36 -36.24
CA GLY A 4 -28.61 -14.35 -35.21
C GLY A 4 -27.20 -14.27 -34.57
N THR A 5 -26.18 -13.93 -35.32
CA THR A 5 -24.79 -13.78 -34.83
C THR A 5 -24.64 -12.57 -33.93
N ALA A 6 -25.22 -11.43 -34.29
CA ALA A 6 -25.17 -10.21 -33.48
C ALA A 6 -25.89 -10.38 -32.12
N VAL A 7 -27.02 -11.09 -32.09
CA VAL A 7 -27.73 -11.40 -30.84
C VAL A 7 -26.94 -12.36 -29.97
N VAL A 8 -26.32 -13.39 -30.53
CA VAL A 8 -25.46 -14.35 -29.82
C VAL A 8 -24.25 -13.66 -29.24
N ASP A 9 -23.61 -12.74 -29.97
CA ASP A 9 -22.45 -11.98 -29.50
C ASP A 9 -22.84 -10.98 -28.40
N THR A 10 -24.02 -10.37 -28.50
CA THR A 10 -24.52 -9.49 -27.43
C THR A 10 -24.82 -10.29 -26.15
N VAL A 11 -25.48 -11.42 -26.27
CA VAL A 11 -25.75 -12.32 -25.11
C VAL A 11 -24.45 -12.84 -24.49
N ARG A 12 -23.45 -13.21 -25.32
CA ARG A 12 -22.13 -13.60 -24.83
C ARG A 12 -21.44 -12.48 -24.06
N LYS A 13 -21.45 -11.25 -24.60
CA LYS A 13 -20.85 -10.07 -23.94
C LYS A 13 -21.54 -9.74 -22.64
N THR A 14 -22.90 -9.78 -22.60
CA THR A 14 -23.68 -9.52 -21.38
C THR A 14 -23.41 -10.60 -20.32
N LYS A 15 -23.37 -11.89 -20.73
CA LYS A 15 -23.05 -13.00 -19.83
C LYS A 15 -21.60 -12.93 -19.30
N SER A 16 -20.66 -12.49 -20.14
CA SER A 16 -19.28 -12.25 -19.76
C SER A 16 -19.16 -11.08 -18.76
N SER A 17 -19.89 -9.98 -18.99
CA SER A 17 -19.89 -8.82 -18.09
C SER A 17 -20.47 -9.14 -16.70
N ILE A 18 -21.53 -9.93 -16.65
CA ILE A 18 -22.09 -10.40 -15.37
C ILE A 18 -21.14 -11.36 -14.67
N LYS A 19 -20.48 -12.25 -15.42
CA LYS A 19 -19.44 -13.14 -14.88
C LYS A 19 -18.25 -12.37 -14.31
N GLN A 20 -17.84 -11.29 -14.95
CA GLN A 20 -16.74 -10.42 -14.49
C GLN A 20 -17.03 -9.78 -13.13
N LEU A 21 -18.30 -9.50 -12.81
CA LEU A 21 -18.71 -8.94 -11.52
C LEU A 21 -18.76 -9.97 -10.39
N ILE A 22 -18.84 -11.26 -10.72
CA ILE A 22 -19.11 -12.32 -9.75
C ILE A 22 -17.90 -13.25 -9.53
N ILE A 23 -17.03 -13.40 -10.54
CA ILE A 23 -15.90 -14.35 -10.48
C ILE A 23 -14.60 -13.59 -10.28
N PRO A 24 -13.93 -13.74 -9.12
CA PRO A 24 -12.57 -13.23 -8.92
C PRO A 24 -11.64 -13.81 -10.00
N GLY A 25 -10.81 -12.97 -10.60
CA GLY A 25 -9.80 -13.44 -11.56
C GLY A 25 -10.12 -13.25 -13.03
N MET A 26 -11.34 -12.91 -13.42
CA MET A 26 -11.69 -12.63 -14.83
C MET A 26 -10.81 -11.54 -15.46
N LEU A 27 -10.33 -10.58 -14.67
CA LEU A 27 -9.37 -9.57 -15.14
C LEU A 27 -8.09 -10.23 -15.68
N PHE A 28 -7.54 -11.18 -14.93
CA PHE A 28 -6.32 -11.89 -15.31
C PHE A 28 -6.54 -12.78 -16.53
N GLU A 29 -7.69 -13.46 -16.62
CA GLU A 29 -8.05 -14.27 -17.79
C GLU A 29 -8.20 -13.41 -19.05
N ASN A 30 -8.80 -12.22 -18.94
CA ASN A 30 -8.90 -11.27 -20.05
C ASN A 30 -7.53 -10.74 -20.52
N MET A 31 -6.52 -10.75 -19.64
CA MET A 31 -5.13 -10.43 -19.95
C MET A 31 -4.35 -11.63 -20.53
N GLY A 32 -5.00 -12.76 -20.74
CA GLY A 32 -4.37 -13.97 -21.27
C GLY A 32 -3.63 -14.81 -20.23
N LEU A 33 -3.88 -14.58 -18.93
CA LEU A 33 -3.32 -15.41 -17.85
C LEU A 33 -4.33 -16.48 -17.43
N THR A 34 -3.84 -17.67 -17.11
CA THR A 34 -4.69 -18.68 -16.45
C THR A 34 -4.79 -18.34 -14.96
N TYR A 35 -6.02 -18.19 -14.45
CA TYR A 35 -6.26 -17.87 -13.05
C TYR A 35 -6.64 -19.14 -12.27
N LEU A 36 -5.90 -19.43 -11.20
CA LEU A 36 -6.13 -20.52 -10.25
C LEU A 36 -6.36 -19.94 -8.86
N GLY A 37 -7.53 -20.17 -8.30
CA GLY A 37 -7.87 -19.67 -6.97
C GLY A 37 -9.27 -19.06 -6.85
N PRO A 38 -9.55 -18.38 -5.74
CA PRO A 38 -8.69 -18.21 -4.56
C PRO A 38 -8.50 -19.51 -3.76
N VAL A 39 -7.33 -19.70 -3.17
CA VAL A 39 -6.99 -20.86 -2.32
C VAL A 39 -6.54 -20.40 -0.94
N ASP A 40 -6.91 -21.13 0.12
CA ASP A 40 -6.43 -20.88 1.48
C ASP A 40 -4.94 -21.19 1.58
N GLY A 41 -4.12 -20.13 1.73
CA GLY A 41 -2.66 -20.21 1.85
C GLY A 41 -2.15 -20.85 3.15
N HIS A 42 -3.05 -21.05 4.12
CA HIS A 42 -2.73 -21.77 5.36
C HIS A 42 -3.07 -23.26 5.27
N ASN A 43 -3.68 -23.71 4.18
CA ASN A 43 -3.96 -25.13 3.90
C ASN A 43 -2.91 -25.69 2.94
N MET A 44 -1.85 -26.27 3.48
CA MET A 44 -0.74 -26.83 2.70
C MET A 44 -1.17 -27.90 1.69
N ARG A 45 -2.20 -28.71 2.00
CA ARG A 45 -2.69 -29.73 1.07
C ARG A 45 -3.36 -29.10 -0.15
N GLN A 46 -4.14 -28.06 0.05
CA GLN A 46 -4.76 -27.32 -1.04
C GLN A 46 -3.69 -26.59 -1.87
N MET A 47 -2.75 -25.92 -1.22
CA MET A 47 -1.64 -25.23 -1.88
C MET A 47 -0.84 -26.18 -2.79
N MET A 48 -0.51 -27.38 -2.31
CA MET A 48 0.21 -28.39 -3.12
C MET A 48 -0.60 -28.80 -4.36
N LYS A 49 -1.91 -28.96 -4.24
CA LYS A 49 -2.77 -29.29 -5.39
C LYS A 49 -2.74 -28.16 -6.43
N PHE A 50 -2.95 -26.91 -6.01
CA PHE A 50 -2.95 -25.75 -6.89
C PHE A 50 -1.59 -25.55 -7.58
N PHE A 51 -0.48 -25.73 -6.88
CA PHE A 51 0.85 -25.65 -7.49
C PHE A 51 1.09 -26.80 -8.48
N ASN A 52 0.59 -28.00 -8.22
CA ASN A 52 0.71 -29.10 -9.17
C ASN A 52 -0.15 -28.89 -10.42
N GLU A 53 -1.30 -28.24 -10.29
CA GLU A 53 -2.13 -27.81 -11.42
C GLU A 53 -1.42 -26.69 -12.20
N ALA A 54 -0.89 -25.67 -11.50
CA ALA A 54 -0.17 -24.60 -12.13
C ALA A 54 1.01 -25.05 -12.99
N LYS A 55 1.75 -26.09 -12.53
CA LYS A 55 2.86 -26.68 -13.30
C LYS A 55 2.44 -27.36 -14.61
N ARG A 56 1.16 -27.68 -14.77
CA ARG A 56 0.63 -28.34 -15.98
C ARG A 56 0.04 -27.34 -16.97
N VAL A 57 -0.11 -26.09 -16.57
CA VAL A 57 -0.63 -25.03 -17.43
C VAL A 57 0.48 -24.58 -18.38
N GLU A 58 0.20 -24.60 -19.67
CA GLU A 58 1.06 -23.98 -20.67
C GLU A 58 0.76 -22.47 -20.71
N GLY A 59 1.82 -21.64 -20.53
CA GLY A 59 1.70 -20.19 -20.51
C GLY A 59 1.70 -19.58 -19.09
N PRO A 60 1.44 -18.29 -18.98
CA PRO A 60 1.48 -17.58 -17.70
C PRO A 60 0.29 -17.94 -16.82
N VAL A 61 0.53 -18.18 -15.54
CA VAL A 61 -0.48 -18.54 -14.56
C VAL A 61 -0.41 -17.69 -13.31
N VAL A 62 -1.57 -17.27 -12.82
CA VAL A 62 -1.73 -16.58 -11.52
C VAL A 62 -2.33 -17.56 -10.52
N VAL A 63 -1.61 -17.83 -9.43
CA VAL A 63 -2.14 -18.57 -8.29
C VAL A 63 -2.54 -17.57 -7.21
N HIS A 64 -3.85 -17.37 -7.02
CA HIS A 64 -4.37 -16.45 -6.01
C HIS A 64 -4.47 -17.13 -4.65
N VAL A 65 -3.62 -16.71 -3.72
CA VAL A 65 -3.50 -17.29 -2.38
C VAL A 65 -4.02 -16.28 -1.35
N LEU A 66 -4.98 -16.71 -0.54
CA LEU A 66 -5.50 -15.93 0.58
C LEU A 66 -4.73 -16.28 1.85
N THR A 67 -4.17 -15.27 2.50
CA THR A 67 -3.45 -15.41 3.76
C THR A 67 -3.92 -14.41 4.79
N GLU A 68 -3.80 -14.78 6.06
CA GLU A 68 -4.01 -13.90 7.21
C GLU A 68 -2.64 -13.62 7.85
N LYS A 69 -2.24 -12.35 7.87
CA LYS A 69 -0.96 -11.95 8.45
C LYS A 69 -0.97 -12.19 9.97
N GLY A 70 0.04 -12.91 10.46
CA GLY A 70 0.14 -13.25 11.88
C GLY A 70 -0.68 -14.47 12.31
N ARG A 71 -1.32 -15.18 11.40
CA ARG A 71 -2.14 -16.37 11.72
C ARG A 71 -1.35 -17.40 12.51
N GLY A 72 -1.99 -17.93 13.57
CA GLY A 72 -1.39 -18.91 14.47
C GLY A 72 -0.71 -18.29 15.69
N TYR A 73 -0.58 -16.95 15.72
CA TYR A 73 -0.03 -16.23 16.87
C TYR A 73 -0.92 -15.03 17.19
N GLY A 74 -1.72 -15.13 18.28
CA GLY A 74 -2.75 -14.16 18.64
C GLY A 74 -2.28 -12.69 18.67
N PRO A 75 -1.14 -12.36 19.33
CA PRO A 75 -0.63 -11.00 19.34
C PRO A 75 -0.32 -10.44 17.94
N ALA A 76 0.17 -11.27 17.01
CA ALA A 76 0.46 -10.85 15.65
C ALA A 76 -0.79 -10.75 14.78
N SER A 77 -1.79 -11.62 14.97
CA SER A 77 -3.07 -11.52 14.25
C SER A 77 -3.86 -10.27 14.66
N SER A 78 -3.75 -9.86 15.95
CA SER A 78 -4.43 -8.66 16.44
C SER A 78 -3.72 -7.35 16.04
N HIS A 79 -2.39 -7.39 15.90
CA HIS A 79 -1.55 -6.22 15.60
C HIS A 79 -0.46 -6.58 14.60
N PRO A 80 -0.81 -6.93 13.34
CA PRO A 80 0.16 -7.42 12.36
C PRO A 80 1.25 -6.41 12.00
N GLU A 81 0.97 -5.11 12.11
CA GLU A 81 1.92 -4.03 11.89
C GLU A 81 3.09 -4.05 12.89
N ARG A 82 2.83 -4.42 14.14
CA ARG A 82 3.86 -4.48 15.21
C ARG A 82 4.86 -5.61 15.00
N PHE A 83 4.45 -6.67 14.31
CA PHE A 83 5.27 -7.86 14.04
C PHE A 83 5.85 -7.88 12.63
N HIS A 84 5.69 -6.78 11.88
CA HIS A 84 6.33 -6.60 10.60
C HIS A 84 7.74 -6.03 10.79
N GLY A 85 8.74 -6.90 10.83
CA GLY A 85 10.13 -6.49 11.09
C GLY A 85 10.40 -6.18 12.56
N THR A 86 9.86 -7.00 13.48
CA THR A 86 10.06 -6.83 14.93
C THR A 86 11.40 -7.35 15.40
N GLY A 87 11.96 -6.72 16.45
CA GLY A 87 13.09 -7.24 17.22
C GLY A 87 12.68 -8.40 18.15
N PRO A 88 13.59 -8.89 19.01
CA PRO A 88 13.29 -9.93 20.00
C PRO A 88 12.13 -9.52 20.92
N PHE A 89 11.20 -10.43 21.17
CA PHE A 89 10.03 -10.20 22.01
C PHE A 89 9.69 -11.43 22.86
N GLU A 90 8.96 -11.23 23.95
CA GLU A 90 8.42 -12.31 24.79
C GLU A 90 7.25 -13.00 24.07
N VAL A 91 7.40 -14.30 23.79
CA VAL A 91 6.42 -15.05 22.97
C VAL A 91 5.02 -15.07 23.60
N LYS A 92 4.89 -15.13 24.92
CA LYS A 92 3.58 -15.20 25.57
C LYS A 92 2.78 -13.92 25.46
N SER A 93 3.45 -12.76 25.62
CA SER A 93 2.78 -11.45 25.67
C SER A 93 2.91 -10.66 24.37
N GLY A 94 3.85 -11.00 23.49
CA GLY A 94 4.21 -10.20 22.31
C GLY A 94 4.93 -8.89 22.66
N ARG A 95 5.38 -8.69 23.90
CA ARG A 95 6.08 -7.47 24.32
C ARG A 95 7.54 -7.50 23.88
N PRO A 96 8.08 -6.38 23.36
CA PRO A 96 9.52 -6.28 23.08
C PRO A 96 10.36 -6.58 24.31
N LEU A 97 11.46 -7.31 24.15
CA LEU A 97 12.43 -7.58 25.24
C LEU A 97 13.35 -6.37 25.50
N ALA A 98 13.60 -5.56 24.47
CA ALA A 98 14.40 -4.37 24.62
C ALA A 98 13.51 -3.17 24.96
N GLU A 99 13.78 -2.51 26.08
CA GLU A 99 13.19 -1.22 26.40
C GLU A 99 13.94 -0.10 25.65
N LYS A 100 13.17 0.89 25.17
CA LYS A 100 13.77 2.09 24.57
C LYS A 100 14.45 2.91 25.69
N THR A 101 15.77 2.97 25.64
CA THR A 101 16.58 3.71 26.62
C THR A 101 16.76 5.20 26.25
N ALA A 102 16.53 5.56 25.00
CA ALA A 102 16.63 6.94 24.51
C ALA A 102 15.63 7.18 23.35
N PRO A 103 15.22 8.43 23.11
CA PRO A 103 14.42 8.80 21.95
C PRO A 103 15.18 8.49 20.65
N THR A 104 14.47 7.92 19.69
CA THR A 104 14.97 7.72 18.31
C THR A 104 14.80 8.98 17.47
N TYR A 105 15.44 9.06 16.31
CA TYR A 105 15.18 10.13 15.33
C TYR A 105 13.70 10.19 14.94
N THR A 106 13.04 9.04 14.80
CA THR A 106 11.60 8.95 14.53
C THR A 106 10.77 9.59 15.66
N ASP A 107 11.14 9.37 16.91
CA ASP A 107 10.43 9.96 18.07
C ASP A 107 10.62 11.49 18.10
N CYS A 108 11.83 11.97 17.80
CA CYS A 108 12.14 13.40 17.70
C CYS A 108 11.36 14.05 16.56
N PHE A 109 11.38 13.45 15.36
CA PHE A 109 10.62 13.92 14.21
C PHE A 109 9.12 13.97 14.51
N SER A 110 8.56 12.90 15.08
CA SER A 110 7.15 12.82 15.46
C SER A 110 6.73 13.96 16.40
N SER A 111 7.59 14.32 17.33
CA SER A 111 7.34 15.42 18.26
C SER A 111 7.47 16.79 17.57
N ALA A 112 8.50 16.96 16.76
CA ALA A 112 8.77 18.21 16.06
C ALA A 112 7.67 18.57 15.06
N ILE A 113 7.27 17.63 14.19
CA ILE A 113 6.21 17.88 13.20
C ILE A 113 4.87 18.23 13.87
N CYS A 114 4.53 17.58 15.00
CA CYS A 114 3.34 17.93 15.75
C CYS A 114 3.42 19.36 16.32
N SER A 115 4.58 19.76 16.89
CA SER A 115 4.77 21.09 17.44
C SER A 115 4.72 22.19 16.37
N VAL A 116 5.25 21.93 15.19
CA VAL A 116 5.17 22.88 14.05
C VAL A 116 3.72 22.99 13.57
N ALA A 117 3.01 21.86 13.44
CA ALA A 117 1.63 21.84 12.98
C ALA A 117 0.64 22.49 13.96
N GLU A 118 0.96 22.56 15.26
CA GLU A 118 0.19 23.31 16.25
C GLU A 118 0.24 24.82 15.99
N LYS A 119 1.42 25.31 15.60
CA LYS A 119 1.67 26.73 15.34
C LYS A 119 1.28 27.16 13.93
N ASN A 120 1.29 26.23 12.99
CA ASN A 120 0.99 26.51 11.59
C ASN A 120 -0.04 25.50 11.02
N ARG A 121 -1.24 26.00 10.75
CA ARG A 121 -2.35 25.19 10.20
C ARG A 121 -2.14 24.72 8.77
N LYS A 122 -1.19 25.31 8.05
CA LYS A 122 -0.86 24.93 6.67
C LYS A 122 -0.03 23.64 6.59
N VAL A 123 0.61 23.23 7.69
CA VAL A 123 1.40 22.00 7.72
C VAL A 123 0.52 20.78 7.61
N VAL A 124 0.78 19.95 6.60
CA VAL A 124 0.14 18.66 6.35
C VAL A 124 1.19 17.56 6.26
N ALA A 125 0.84 16.34 6.67
CA ALA A 125 1.74 15.21 6.67
C ALA A 125 1.25 14.15 5.69
N ILE A 126 2.16 13.62 4.87
CA ILE A 126 1.91 12.61 3.87
C ILE A 126 2.85 11.43 4.15
N THR A 127 2.35 10.21 3.96
CA THR A 127 3.17 8.99 3.97
C THR A 127 2.66 8.01 2.92
N ALA A 128 3.48 7.01 2.60
CA ALA A 128 3.14 5.93 1.67
C ALA A 128 3.13 4.58 2.40
N ALA A 129 2.01 4.28 3.09
CA ALA A 129 1.80 3.06 3.89
C ALA A 129 2.81 2.84 5.05
N MET A 130 3.43 3.91 5.55
CA MET A 130 4.47 3.85 6.59
C MET A 130 4.22 4.76 7.81
N PRO A 131 2.99 4.90 8.32
CA PRO A 131 2.72 5.87 9.41
C PRO A 131 3.45 5.52 10.72
N ASP A 132 3.63 4.23 11.01
CA ASP A 132 4.37 3.78 12.21
C ASP A 132 5.87 4.05 12.07
N GLY A 133 6.46 3.56 10.99
CA GLY A 133 7.90 3.64 10.77
C GLY A 133 8.42 5.07 10.60
N THR A 134 7.60 5.97 10.08
CA THR A 134 7.92 7.40 9.94
C THR A 134 7.54 8.23 11.16
N GLY A 135 6.87 7.64 12.17
CA GLY A 135 6.46 8.34 13.40
C GLY A 135 5.23 9.24 13.23
N LEU A 136 4.48 9.12 12.12
CA LEU A 136 3.33 9.98 11.84
C LEU A 136 2.04 9.58 12.56
N ASN A 137 2.00 8.48 13.28
CA ASN A 137 0.80 8.04 14.02
C ASN A 137 0.32 9.06 15.06
N ARG A 138 1.24 9.78 15.71
CA ARG A 138 0.90 10.87 16.63
C ARG A 138 0.26 12.04 15.89
N PHE A 139 0.80 12.41 14.74
CA PHE A 139 0.26 13.47 13.88
C PHE A 139 -1.13 13.09 13.37
N ARG A 140 -1.32 11.87 12.85
CA ARG A 140 -2.59 11.32 12.39
C ARG A 140 -3.68 11.42 13.47
N LYS A 141 -3.36 11.06 14.73
CA LYS A 141 -4.31 11.13 15.84
C LYS A 141 -4.69 12.56 16.21
N LYS A 142 -3.72 13.48 16.12
CA LYS A 142 -3.90 14.88 16.56
C LYS A 142 -4.52 15.75 15.48
N PHE A 143 -4.20 15.50 14.22
CA PHE A 143 -4.59 16.30 13.05
C PHE A 143 -5.10 15.41 11.91
N PRO A 144 -6.19 14.65 12.10
CA PRO A 144 -6.66 13.68 11.11
C PRO A 144 -6.98 14.32 9.76
N GLU A 145 -7.51 15.56 9.72
CA GLU A 145 -7.84 16.32 8.50
C GLU A 145 -6.60 16.79 7.71
N ARG A 146 -5.40 16.66 8.29
CA ARG A 146 -4.13 17.12 7.70
C ARG A 146 -3.13 15.98 7.54
N PHE A 147 -3.60 14.75 7.68
CA PHE A 147 -2.80 13.54 7.49
C PHE A 147 -3.32 12.75 6.30
N PHE A 148 -2.40 12.37 5.42
CA PHE A 148 -2.70 11.60 4.21
C PHE A 148 -1.78 10.38 4.11
N ASP A 149 -2.38 9.20 4.01
CA ASP A 149 -1.68 7.96 3.67
C ASP A 149 -2.14 7.54 2.28
N VAL A 150 -1.24 7.64 1.31
CA VAL A 150 -1.54 7.34 -0.10
C VAL A 150 -1.43 5.85 -0.44
N GLY A 151 -1.15 5.00 0.55
CA GLY A 151 -0.83 3.61 0.31
C GLY A 151 0.59 3.45 -0.27
N ILE A 152 0.88 2.31 -0.89
CA ILE A 152 2.19 2.04 -1.51
C ILE A 152 2.24 2.72 -2.89
N ALA A 153 2.35 4.04 -2.89
CA ALA A 153 2.32 4.89 -4.09
C ALA A 153 3.19 6.14 -3.88
N GLU A 154 4.50 5.96 -3.79
CA GLU A 154 5.46 7.01 -3.51
C GLU A 154 5.46 8.09 -4.60
N GLU A 155 5.31 7.72 -5.86
CA GLU A 155 5.19 8.63 -7.01
C GLU A 155 4.00 9.56 -6.84
N HIS A 156 2.84 9.00 -6.48
CA HIS A 156 1.64 9.78 -6.22
C HIS A 156 1.81 10.71 -5.01
N ALA A 157 2.50 10.25 -3.96
CA ALA A 157 2.76 11.08 -2.79
C ALA A 157 3.55 12.34 -3.12
N VAL A 158 4.54 12.26 -4.01
CA VAL A 158 5.34 13.40 -4.45
C VAL A 158 4.49 14.38 -5.26
N THR A 159 3.78 13.91 -6.29
CA THR A 159 2.88 14.75 -7.10
C THR A 159 1.78 15.40 -6.24
N PHE A 160 1.22 14.65 -5.29
CA PHE A 160 0.22 15.16 -4.36
C PHE A 160 0.79 16.25 -3.44
N ALA A 161 2.03 16.05 -2.93
CA ALA A 161 2.72 17.07 -2.15
C ALA A 161 2.95 18.35 -2.97
N ALA A 162 3.39 18.22 -4.22
CA ALA A 162 3.57 19.37 -5.11
C ALA A 162 2.26 20.15 -5.31
N GLY A 163 1.15 19.45 -5.59
CA GLY A 163 -0.16 20.07 -5.72
C GLY A 163 -0.63 20.79 -4.45
N LEU A 164 -0.39 20.21 -3.27
CA LEU A 164 -0.69 20.86 -1.99
C LEU A 164 0.16 22.11 -1.76
N ALA A 165 1.45 22.07 -2.14
CA ALA A 165 2.34 23.23 -2.05
C ALA A 165 1.87 24.38 -2.96
N LEU A 166 1.52 24.10 -4.21
CA LEU A 166 0.92 25.05 -5.12
C LEU A 166 -0.41 25.63 -4.59
N GLY A 167 -1.17 24.82 -3.84
CA GLY A 167 -2.37 25.25 -3.12
C GLY A 167 -2.09 26.07 -1.84
N GLY A 168 -0.82 26.40 -1.55
CA GLY A 168 -0.41 27.22 -0.40
C GLY A 168 -0.33 26.47 0.92
N MET A 169 -0.33 25.13 0.90
CA MET A 169 -0.05 24.29 2.06
C MET A 169 1.47 24.08 2.23
N ILE A 170 1.86 23.52 3.35
CA ILE A 170 3.24 23.10 3.66
C ILE A 170 3.24 21.58 3.84
N PRO A 171 3.36 20.81 2.76
CA PRO A 171 3.37 19.35 2.82
C PRO A 171 4.72 18.84 3.34
N VAL A 172 4.64 17.83 4.20
CA VAL A 172 5.78 17.06 4.68
C VAL A 172 5.57 15.61 4.29
N PHE A 173 6.26 15.14 3.26
CA PHE A 173 6.24 13.74 2.86
C PHE A 173 7.30 12.95 3.63
N ALA A 174 6.87 12.11 4.56
CA ALA A 174 7.73 11.23 5.34
C ALA A 174 7.72 9.82 4.77
N VAL A 175 8.90 9.36 4.33
CA VAL A 175 9.10 8.08 3.65
C VAL A 175 10.51 7.56 3.94
N TYR A 176 10.71 6.24 3.88
CA TYR A 176 12.05 5.68 3.94
C TYR A 176 12.84 6.03 2.68
N SER A 177 14.11 6.38 2.87
CA SER A 177 15.00 6.83 1.78
C SER A 177 15.08 5.85 0.61
N SER A 178 15.12 4.54 0.91
CA SER A 178 15.15 3.49 -0.12
C SER A 178 13.86 3.41 -0.95
N PHE A 179 12.72 3.82 -0.38
CA PHE A 179 11.43 3.81 -1.11
C PHE A 179 11.19 5.11 -1.88
N LEU A 180 11.82 6.21 -1.45
CA LEU A 180 11.73 7.48 -2.17
C LEU A 180 12.30 7.39 -3.60
N GLN A 181 13.18 6.43 -3.88
CA GLN A 181 13.71 6.18 -5.23
C GLN A 181 12.62 5.98 -6.29
N ARG A 182 11.41 5.52 -5.90
CA ARG A 182 10.29 5.36 -6.84
C ARG A 182 9.73 6.68 -7.35
N GLY A 183 9.88 7.75 -6.59
CA GLY A 183 9.35 9.08 -6.92
C GLY A 183 10.39 10.04 -7.48
N ILE A 184 11.56 9.58 -7.95
CA ILE A 184 12.64 10.46 -8.43
C ILE A 184 12.17 11.32 -9.60
N ASP A 185 11.49 10.75 -10.58
CA ASP A 185 11.01 11.50 -11.74
C ASP A 185 10.01 12.59 -11.33
N GLN A 186 9.12 12.27 -10.40
CA GLN A 186 8.14 13.23 -9.86
C GLN A 186 8.81 14.31 -9.02
N ILE A 187 9.89 14.00 -8.27
CA ILE A 187 10.66 15.00 -7.54
C ILE A 187 11.28 15.98 -8.54
N LEU A 188 11.91 15.49 -9.58
CA LEU A 188 12.55 16.33 -10.60
C LEU A 188 11.54 17.18 -11.35
N HIS A 189 10.42 16.58 -11.78
CA HIS A 189 9.43 17.27 -12.60
C HIS A 189 8.47 18.12 -11.77
N ASP A 190 7.83 17.54 -10.74
CA ASP A 190 6.71 18.20 -10.05
C ASP A 190 7.17 19.12 -8.92
N CYS A 191 8.30 18.80 -8.27
CA CYS A 191 8.78 19.59 -7.15
C CYS A 191 9.86 20.61 -7.58
N LEU A 192 10.91 20.16 -8.26
CA LEU A 192 12.05 21.03 -8.54
C LEU A 192 11.76 22.05 -9.67
N LEU A 193 10.93 21.66 -10.66
CA LEU A 193 10.61 22.58 -11.78
C LEU A 193 9.46 23.53 -11.47
N TYR A 194 8.52 23.15 -10.58
CA TYR A 194 7.26 23.89 -10.41
C TYR A 194 7.02 24.43 -8.99
N THR A 195 7.75 23.96 -7.99
CA THR A 195 7.50 24.32 -6.58
C THR A 195 8.73 24.80 -5.80
N SER A 196 9.91 24.81 -6.43
CA SER A 196 11.18 25.21 -5.81
C SER A 196 11.71 26.48 -6.46
N ASP A 197 12.13 27.44 -5.64
CA ASP A 197 12.83 28.68 -6.11
C ASP A 197 14.17 28.36 -6.79
N ALA A 198 14.68 27.13 -6.66
CA ALA A 198 15.91 26.68 -7.33
C ALA A 198 15.77 26.53 -8.85
N ALA A 199 14.58 26.67 -9.41
CA ALA A 199 14.35 26.65 -10.86
C ALA A 199 14.45 28.04 -11.51
N ASP A 200 14.52 29.10 -10.71
CA ASP A 200 14.56 30.51 -11.18
C ASP A 200 15.99 31.11 -11.14
N ASP A 201 16.99 30.37 -10.68
CA ASP A 201 18.42 30.71 -10.71
C ASP A 201 19.15 29.91 -11.83
#